data_b0731b4e26e8db5b0cb4c213c461e1b2
#
_entry.id   b0731b4e26e8db5b0cb4c213c461e1b2
#
_cell.length_a   1.000
_cell.length_b   1.000
_cell.length_c   1.000
_cell.angle_alpha   90.00
_cell.angle_beta   90.00
_cell.angle_gamma   90.00
#
_symmetry.space_group_name_H-M   'P 1'
#
loop_
_entity.id
_entity.type
_entity.pdbx_description
1 polymer ?
#
loop_
_entity_poly.entity_id
_entity_poly.type
_entity_poly.pdbx_seq_one_letter_code
_entity_poly.pdbx_strand_id
1 'polypeptide(L)'
;MSEDPGTYQYQQQCPFCTPDPSRVFLSTELVLGLWDGFPVSSGHALLIPRRHVADWFQATADEQAALTSAIGRARTLIEERAGLEGRPKPDGYNVGFNAGAAAGQTVFHLHVHVIPRHAGDVADARGGIRGVIPAKATY
;
A
#
# COMPACT_ATOMS: atom_id res chain seq x y z
N MET A 1 -3.34 -3.13 -31.16
CA MET A 1 -3.40 -2.61 -30.52
C MET A 1 -2.60 -2.51 -30.07
N SER A 2 -2.21 -2.19 -30.25
CA SER A 2 -1.69 -2.11 -29.78
C SER A 2 -1.61 -1.45 -28.76
N GLU A 3 -2.09 -0.62 -28.67
CA GLU A 3 -2.04 -0.07 -27.55
C GLU A 3 -2.35 -1.00 -26.58
N ASP A 4 -1.75 -0.98 -25.50
CA ASP A 4 -2.03 -1.81 -24.39
C ASP A 4 -3.46 -1.52 -23.99
N PRO A 5 -4.37 -2.37 -24.33
CA PRO A 5 -5.74 -2.07 -23.97
C PRO A 5 -5.88 -1.96 -22.46
N GLY A 6 -4.98 -2.59 -21.73
CA GLY A 6 -5.03 -2.46 -20.29
C GLY A 6 -4.74 -1.08 -19.81
N THR A 7 -3.83 -0.37 -20.46
CA THR A 7 -3.48 0.96 -19.99
C THR A 7 -4.68 1.88 -20.03
N TYR A 8 -5.41 1.93 -21.15
CA TYR A 8 -6.52 2.84 -21.26
C TYR A 8 -7.72 2.38 -20.47
N GLN A 9 -8.10 1.11 -20.62
CA GLN A 9 -9.29 0.62 -19.94
C GLN A 9 -9.10 0.56 -18.46
N TYR A 10 -7.91 0.17 -18.01
CA TYR A 10 -7.65 0.12 -16.59
C TYR A 10 -7.64 1.50 -15.98
N GLN A 11 -7.20 2.52 -16.72
CA GLN A 11 -7.25 3.87 -16.19
C GLN A 11 -8.67 4.31 -15.91
N GLN A 12 -9.62 3.91 -16.72
CA GLN A 12 -11.01 4.26 -16.50
C GLN A 12 -11.64 3.47 -15.37
N GLN A 13 -11.25 2.20 -15.24
CA GLN A 13 -11.86 1.30 -14.26
C GLN A 13 -10.99 1.10 -13.03
N CYS A 14 -9.75 1.56 -13.08
CA CYS A 14 -8.79 1.33 -12.02
C CYS A 14 -9.11 2.21 -10.82
N PRO A 15 -9.31 1.61 -9.63
CA PRO A 15 -9.64 2.41 -8.45
C PRO A 15 -8.49 3.29 -7.99
N PHE A 16 -7.26 3.04 -8.48
CA PHE A 16 -6.11 3.84 -8.08
C PHE A 16 -5.75 4.90 -9.09
N CYS A 17 -6.23 4.80 -10.33
CA CYS A 17 -6.07 5.90 -11.29
C CYS A 17 -7.00 7.06 -10.95
N THR A 18 -8.19 6.75 -10.44
CA THR A 18 -9.17 7.78 -10.06
C THR A 18 -9.68 7.46 -8.66
N PRO A 19 -8.84 7.65 -7.63
CA PRO A 19 -9.24 7.31 -6.28
C PRO A 19 -10.26 8.31 -5.75
N ASP A 20 -11.06 7.85 -4.79
CA ASP A 20 -11.97 8.70 -4.05
C ASP A 20 -11.13 9.78 -3.34
N PRO A 21 -11.36 11.07 -3.64
CA PRO A 21 -10.56 12.13 -3.01
C PRO A 21 -10.59 12.12 -1.50
N SER A 22 -11.66 11.63 -0.89
CA SER A 22 -11.78 11.58 0.57
C SER A 22 -10.80 10.61 1.20
N ARG A 23 -10.25 9.68 0.42
CA ARG A 23 -9.27 8.71 0.91
C ARG A 23 -7.84 9.18 0.76
N VAL A 24 -7.60 10.25 0.00
CA VAL A 24 -6.23 10.75 -0.24
C VAL A 24 -5.75 11.49 0.98
N PHE A 25 -4.67 11.02 1.60
CA PHE A 25 -4.07 11.70 2.76
C PHE A 25 -2.70 12.28 2.45
N LEU A 26 -2.09 11.89 1.33
CA LEU A 26 -0.77 12.34 0.94
C LEU A 26 -0.76 12.53 -0.57
N SER A 27 -0.20 13.64 -1.02
CA SER A 27 -0.13 13.94 -2.44
C SER A 27 1.21 14.60 -2.73
N THR A 28 2.02 13.96 -3.55
CA THR A 28 3.30 14.50 -3.99
C THR A 28 3.34 14.48 -5.53
N GLU A 29 4.44 14.90 -6.10
CA GLU A 29 4.55 14.98 -7.55
C GLU A 29 4.34 13.62 -8.22
N LEU A 30 4.86 12.54 -7.64
CA LEU A 30 4.81 11.22 -8.26
C LEU A 30 3.93 10.22 -7.52
N VAL A 31 3.50 10.51 -6.29
CA VAL A 31 2.89 9.53 -5.39
C VAL A 31 1.63 10.08 -4.76
N LEU A 32 0.63 9.22 -4.63
CA LEU A 32 -0.53 9.45 -3.78
C LEU A 32 -0.52 8.46 -2.64
N GLY A 33 -0.90 8.90 -1.45
CA GLY A 33 -1.19 8.03 -0.31
C GLY A 33 -2.68 7.97 -0.08
N LEU A 34 -3.21 6.77 0.05
CA LEU A 34 -4.65 6.52 0.22
C LEU A 34 -4.88 5.70 1.48
N TRP A 35 -5.94 6.02 2.22
CA TRP A 35 -6.42 5.07 3.22
C TRP A 35 -7.04 3.89 2.48
N ASP A 36 -6.67 2.66 2.88
CA ASP A 36 -7.20 1.45 2.25
C ASP A 36 -8.71 1.38 2.49
N GLY A 37 -9.47 1.05 1.44
CA GLY A 37 -10.92 0.92 1.55
C GLY A 37 -11.37 -0.32 2.31
N PHE A 38 -10.47 -1.30 2.45
CA PHE A 38 -10.74 -2.53 3.19
C PHE A 38 -9.60 -2.78 4.18
N PRO A 39 -9.43 -1.88 5.17
CA PRO A 39 -8.25 -1.91 6.02
C PRO A 39 -8.19 -3.17 6.87
N VAL A 40 -7.00 -3.77 6.97
CA VAL A 40 -6.81 -4.91 7.86
C VAL A 40 -6.54 -4.43 9.29
N SER A 41 -6.17 -3.16 9.45
CA SER A 41 -6.06 -2.52 10.75
C SER A 41 -6.34 -1.04 10.56
N SER A 42 -6.69 -0.34 11.64
CA SER A 42 -6.96 1.11 11.54
C SER A 42 -5.71 1.85 11.07
N GLY A 43 -5.87 2.66 10.05
CA GLY A 43 -4.75 3.41 9.48
C GLY A 43 -3.97 2.67 8.40
N HIS A 44 -4.47 1.52 7.96
CA HIS A 44 -3.87 0.80 6.83
C HIS A 44 -3.84 1.72 5.62
N ALA A 45 -2.66 1.98 5.10
CA ALA A 45 -2.45 2.93 4.01
C ALA A 45 -1.88 2.24 2.78
N LEU A 46 -2.16 2.84 1.64
CA LEU A 46 -1.60 2.42 0.35
C LEU A 46 -0.84 3.59 -0.25
N LEU A 47 0.34 3.33 -0.76
CA LEU A 47 1.12 4.31 -1.49
C LEU A 47 1.16 3.87 -2.95
N ILE A 48 0.75 4.76 -3.85
CA ILE A 48 0.65 4.42 -5.26
C ILE A 48 1.39 5.46 -6.10
N PRO A 49 2.00 5.05 -7.22
CA PRO A 49 2.45 6.04 -8.19
C PRO A 49 1.21 6.63 -8.89
N ARG A 50 1.30 7.90 -9.27
CA ARG A 50 0.20 8.51 -10.03
C ARG A 50 0.06 7.85 -11.38
N ARG A 51 1.18 7.47 -11.99
CA ARG A 51 1.18 6.83 -13.30
C ARG A 51 0.72 5.38 -13.14
N HIS A 52 -0.08 4.91 -14.07
CA HIS A 52 -0.57 3.54 -14.06
C HIS A 52 0.55 2.60 -14.48
N VAL A 53 1.15 1.91 -13.53
CA VAL A 53 2.10 0.83 -13.79
C VAL A 53 1.65 -0.38 -13.00
N ALA A 54 1.85 -1.57 -13.56
CA ALA A 54 1.27 -2.77 -12.98
C ALA A 54 1.90 -3.13 -11.64
N ASP A 55 3.23 -3.09 -11.55
CA ASP A 55 3.90 -3.51 -10.33
C ASP A 55 5.21 -2.74 -10.12
N TRP A 56 5.86 -3.04 -9.02
CA TRP A 56 7.09 -2.36 -8.60
C TRP A 56 8.18 -2.41 -9.65
N PHE A 57 8.30 -3.54 -10.35
CA PHE A 57 9.41 -3.75 -11.26
C PHE A 57 9.23 -2.99 -12.57
N GLN A 58 8.03 -2.49 -12.84
CA GLN A 58 7.74 -1.65 -13.99
C GLN A 58 7.81 -0.16 -13.67
N ALA A 59 7.91 0.19 -12.39
CA ALA A 59 8.04 1.58 -12.00
C ALA A 59 9.43 2.10 -12.35
N THR A 60 9.53 3.41 -12.60
CA THR A 60 10.83 4.04 -12.84
C THR A 60 11.61 4.14 -11.53
N ALA A 61 12.93 4.36 -11.66
CA ALA A 61 13.76 4.57 -10.48
C ALA A 61 13.27 5.76 -9.66
N ASP A 62 12.82 6.83 -10.31
CA ASP A 62 12.30 8.00 -9.62
C ASP A 62 11.01 7.67 -8.87
N GLU A 63 10.13 6.88 -9.48
CA GLU A 63 8.90 6.45 -8.82
C GLU A 63 9.21 5.57 -7.62
N GLN A 64 10.15 4.64 -7.77
CA GLN A 64 10.55 3.78 -6.66
C GLN A 64 11.13 4.58 -5.51
N ALA A 65 11.98 5.56 -5.82
CA ALA A 65 12.54 6.43 -4.78
C ALA A 65 11.46 7.25 -4.10
N ALA A 66 10.51 7.78 -4.87
CA ALA A 66 9.41 8.56 -4.31
C ALA A 66 8.51 7.72 -3.40
N LEU A 67 8.22 6.47 -3.80
CA LEU A 67 7.44 5.56 -2.98
C LEU A 67 8.17 5.23 -1.68
N THR A 68 9.48 4.97 -1.77
CA THR A 68 10.29 4.68 -0.60
C THR A 68 10.28 5.85 0.38
N SER A 69 10.45 7.07 -0.13
CA SER A 69 10.42 8.27 0.71
C SER A 69 9.05 8.46 1.35
N ALA A 70 7.99 8.09 0.64
CA ALA A 70 6.63 8.26 1.14
C ALA A 70 6.30 7.34 2.32
N ILE A 71 7.02 6.22 2.48
CA ILE A 71 6.77 5.29 3.57
C ILE A 71 6.92 5.98 4.93
N GLY A 72 8.00 6.71 5.13
CA GLY A 72 8.23 7.42 6.39
C GLY A 72 7.20 8.51 6.64
N ARG A 73 6.79 9.22 5.57
CA ARG A 73 5.76 10.24 5.71
C ARG A 73 4.41 9.61 6.03
N ALA A 74 4.10 8.48 5.42
CA ALA A 74 2.87 7.77 5.72
C ALA A 74 2.82 7.36 7.19
N ARG A 75 3.93 6.85 7.73
CA ARG A 75 3.99 6.49 9.13
C ARG A 75 3.64 7.69 10.02
N THR A 76 4.24 8.84 9.75
CA THR A 76 3.97 10.05 10.53
C THR A 76 2.49 10.41 10.48
N LEU A 77 1.89 10.37 9.29
CA LEU A 77 0.49 10.74 9.12
C LEU A 77 -0.46 9.71 9.75
N ILE A 78 -0.11 8.43 9.69
CA ILE A 78 -0.87 7.38 10.36
C ILE A 78 -0.89 7.63 11.87
N GLU A 79 0.26 7.97 12.44
CA GLU A 79 0.36 8.17 13.89
C GLU A 79 -0.35 9.45 14.32
N GLU A 80 -0.29 10.49 13.50
CA GLU A 80 -1.05 11.72 13.76
C GLU A 80 -2.54 11.44 13.75
N ARG A 81 -3.01 10.68 12.78
CA ARG A 81 -4.43 10.34 12.70
C ARG A 81 -4.87 9.52 13.89
N ALA A 82 -4.05 8.56 14.31
CA ALA A 82 -4.35 7.78 15.51
C ALA A 82 -4.53 8.69 16.72
N GLY A 83 -3.61 9.66 16.89
CA GLY A 83 -3.71 10.60 17.99
C GLY A 83 -4.96 11.46 17.93
N LEU A 84 -5.31 11.95 16.74
CA LEU A 84 -6.50 12.77 16.57
C LEU A 84 -7.78 11.97 16.86
N GLU A 85 -7.76 10.67 16.59
CA GLU A 85 -8.91 9.80 16.80
C GLU A 85 -8.90 9.13 18.19
N GLY A 86 -7.93 9.46 19.03
CA GLY A 86 -7.84 8.87 20.37
C GLY A 86 -7.47 7.41 20.37
N ARG A 87 -6.82 6.92 19.31
CA ARG A 87 -6.41 5.53 19.19
C ARG A 87 -4.94 5.36 19.60
N PRO A 88 -4.56 4.18 20.07
CA PRO A 88 -3.17 3.94 20.42
C PRO A 88 -2.26 4.09 19.19
N LYS A 89 -1.07 4.59 19.42
CA LYS A 89 -0.03 4.63 18.42
C LYS A 89 0.34 3.20 18.04
N PRO A 90 0.56 2.90 16.76
CA PRO A 90 1.00 1.57 16.37
C PRO A 90 2.32 1.16 17.01
N ASP A 91 2.43 -0.12 17.32
CA ASP A 91 3.66 -0.69 17.89
C ASP A 91 4.65 -1.12 16.81
N GLY A 92 4.18 -1.32 15.59
CA GLY A 92 5.02 -1.74 14.49
C GLY A 92 4.29 -1.60 13.16
N TYR A 93 4.96 -2.01 12.09
CA TYR A 93 4.40 -1.90 10.74
C TYR A 93 4.87 -3.07 9.89
N ASN A 94 3.98 -3.54 9.01
CA ASN A 94 4.40 -4.35 7.88
C ASN A 94 4.25 -3.50 6.63
N VAL A 95 5.28 -3.49 5.79
CA VAL A 95 5.30 -2.67 4.59
C VAL A 95 5.69 -3.58 3.43
N GLY A 96 4.96 -3.49 2.32
CA GLY A 96 5.29 -4.31 1.16
C GLY A 96 4.29 -4.18 0.05
N PHE A 97 4.59 -4.85 -1.04
CA PHE A 97 3.72 -4.88 -2.22
C PHE A 97 3.63 -6.31 -2.73
N ASN A 98 2.58 -6.56 -3.49
CA ASN A 98 2.42 -7.83 -4.20
C ASN A 98 2.72 -7.57 -5.68
N ALA A 99 3.61 -8.35 -6.27
CA ALA A 99 3.96 -8.21 -7.68
C ALA A 99 3.57 -9.49 -8.40
N GLY A 100 2.52 -9.41 -9.21
CA GLY A 100 2.02 -10.52 -9.99
C GLY A 100 0.90 -11.27 -9.30
N ALA A 101 0.06 -11.93 -10.13
CA ALA A 101 -1.10 -12.67 -9.62
C ALA A 101 -0.68 -13.79 -8.67
N ALA A 102 0.45 -14.47 -8.96
CA ALA A 102 0.92 -15.56 -8.12
C ALA A 102 1.30 -15.09 -6.72
N ALA A 103 1.61 -13.80 -6.56
CA ALA A 103 1.93 -13.22 -5.27
C ALA A 103 0.72 -12.57 -4.60
N GLY A 104 -0.47 -12.69 -5.21
CA GLY A 104 -1.70 -12.18 -4.63
C GLY A 104 -2.14 -10.83 -5.15
N GLN A 105 -1.46 -10.28 -6.16
CA GLN A 105 -1.88 -9.01 -6.73
C GLN A 105 -3.19 -9.19 -7.49
N THR A 106 -4.18 -8.35 -7.17
CA THR A 106 -5.49 -8.40 -7.83
C THR A 106 -5.82 -7.10 -8.55
N VAL A 107 -5.26 -5.98 -8.12
CA VAL A 107 -5.38 -4.70 -8.81
C VAL A 107 -4.03 -4.40 -9.42
N PHE A 108 -3.99 -4.30 -10.77
CA PHE A 108 -2.72 -4.17 -11.48
C PHE A 108 -2.37 -2.70 -11.70
N HIS A 109 -2.34 -1.99 -10.62
CA HIS A 109 -1.77 -0.67 -10.44
C HIS A 109 -0.96 -0.78 -9.16
N LEU A 110 0.34 -0.63 -9.25
CA LEU A 110 1.25 -0.79 -8.12
C LEU A 110 0.73 -0.09 -6.88
N HIS A 111 0.71 -0.80 -5.77
CA HIS A 111 0.37 -0.20 -4.49
C HIS A 111 1.22 -0.85 -3.39
N VAL A 112 1.80 0.01 -2.57
CA VAL A 112 2.63 -0.42 -1.44
C VAL A 112 1.79 -0.29 -0.20
N HIS A 113 1.59 -1.41 0.49
CA HIS A 113 0.85 -1.43 1.75
C HIS A 113 1.72 -0.90 2.87
N VAL A 114 1.15 -0.06 3.73
CA VAL A 114 1.76 0.33 4.99
C VAL A 114 0.73 -0.03 6.05
N ILE A 115 1.00 -1.10 6.78
CA ILE A 115 0.03 -1.72 7.66
C ILE A 115 0.45 -1.53 9.11
N PRO A 116 -0.28 -0.71 9.87
CA PRO A 116 0.00 -0.56 11.30
C PRO A 116 -0.26 -1.86 12.05
N ARG A 117 0.61 -2.19 12.97
CA ARG A 117 0.48 -3.38 13.78
C ARG A 117 0.48 -3.01 15.26
N HIS A 118 -0.26 -3.79 16.04
CA HIS A 118 -0.35 -3.58 17.49
C HIS A 118 -0.04 -4.89 18.19
N ALA A 119 0.65 -4.81 19.31
CA ALA A 119 0.97 -6.01 20.09
C ALA A 119 -0.32 -6.77 20.40
N GLY A 120 -0.32 -8.05 20.12
CA GLY A 120 -1.49 -8.89 20.39
C GLY A 120 -2.56 -8.88 19.31
N ASP A 121 -2.35 -8.19 18.19
CA ASP A 121 -3.37 -8.14 17.13
C ASP A 121 -3.52 -9.48 16.40
N VAL A 122 -2.52 -10.35 16.50
CA VAL A 122 -2.62 -11.75 16.07
C VAL A 122 -1.98 -12.61 17.14
N ALA A 123 -2.27 -13.92 17.11
CA ALA A 123 -1.77 -14.84 18.14
C ALA A 123 -0.25 -14.96 18.11
N ASP A 124 0.34 -15.04 16.92
CA ASP A 124 1.78 -15.19 16.75
C ASP A 124 2.21 -14.38 15.53
N ALA A 125 2.87 -13.26 15.78
CA ALA A 125 3.27 -12.34 14.74
C ALA A 125 4.65 -12.66 14.15
N ARG A 126 5.33 -13.71 14.69
CA ARG A 126 6.71 -13.99 14.25
C ARG A 126 6.75 -14.24 12.74
N GLY A 127 7.78 -13.69 12.13
CA GLY A 127 8.00 -13.85 10.70
C GLY A 127 7.26 -12.82 9.84
N GLY A 128 6.15 -12.25 10.32
CA GLY A 128 5.44 -11.18 9.61
C GLY A 128 5.21 -11.49 8.14
N ILE A 129 6.00 -10.87 7.27
CA ILE A 129 5.92 -11.02 5.81
C ILE A 129 5.99 -12.50 5.39
N ARG A 130 6.66 -13.36 6.16
CA ARG A 130 6.75 -14.77 5.83
C ARG A 130 5.40 -15.46 5.84
N GLY A 131 4.39 -14.83 6.42
CA GLY A 131 3.03 -15.36 6.44
C GLY A 131 2.41 -15.53 5.06
N VAL A 132 3.06 -15.01 4.00
CA VAL A 132 2.62 -15.26 2.62
C VAL A 132 2.62 -16.75 2.28
N ILE A 133 3.45 -17.55 2.97
CA ILE A 133 3.41 -19.01 2.91
C ILE A 133 3.11 -19.46 4.33
N PRO A 134 1.83 -19.70 4.67
CA PRO A 134 1.45 -19.92 6.07
C PRO A 134 2.20 -21.06 6.75
N ALA A 135 2.50 -22.15 6.03
CA ALA A 135 3.22 -23.28 6.60
C ALA A 135 4.66 -22.95 6.97
N LYS A 136 5.19 -21.85 6.46
CA LYS A 136 6.58 -21.44 6.69
C LYS A 136 6.66 -20.10 7.40
N ALA A 137 5.56 -19.65 7.97
CA ALA A 137 5.46 -18.29 8.53
C ALA A 137 6.40 -18.11 9.72
N THR A 138 6.58 -19.14 10.54
CA THR A 138 7.44 -19.05 11.72
C THR A 138 8.65 -19.96 11.56
N TYR A 139 9.71 -19.66 12.31
CA TYR A 139 10.97 -20.40 12.27
C TYR A 139 11.60 -20.43 13.66
#